data_f3654779e2bd3328eb3598374b6ff5bd
#
_entry.id   f3654779e2bd3328eb3598374b6ff5bd
#
_cell.length_a   1.000
_cell.length_b   1.000
_cell.length_c   1.000
_cell.angle_alpha   90.00
_cell.angle_beta   90.00
_cell.angle_gamma   90.00
#
_symmetry.space_group_name_H-M   'P 1'
#
loop_
_entity.id
_entity.type
_entity.pdbx_description
1 polymer ?
#
loop_
_entity_poly.entity_id
_entity_poly.type
_entity_poly.pdbx_seq_one_letter_code
_entity_poly.pdbx_strand_id
1 'polypeptide(L)'
;RGILRELPTVPGIDAVGTREDGTLVTVNGRGIGERRHGGYTPQMRIDAKDITRVPSRLSADEAAAIGTAGYTAALSVAGLERAALSPIDGPVLVTGATGGVGSIAVQLLAARGYEVWALTGRVDKHGAWLKELGAAEVLDRAEFSEPGKPLQKARLAGVVDTVGSTVLANALTQLRWGGVATACGMAAGNDLPASVLPFILRGVQLVGINSVDAPNDIRDEA
;
A
#
# COMPACT_ATOMS: atom_id res chain seq x y z
N ARG A 1 -1.80 -13.01 -16.49
CA ARG A 1 -1.66 -13.20 -17.97
C ARG A 1 -1.53 -11.89 -18.74
N GLY A 2 -2.06 -10.76 -18.27
CA GLY A 2 -1.99 -9.47 -18.98
C GLY A 2 -0.65 -8.72 -18.86
N ILE A 3 0.25 -9.15 -17.98
CA ILE A 3 1.51 -8.45 -17.66
C ILE A 3 2.69 -9.09 -18.38
N LEU A 4 2.75 -10.42 -18.48
CA LEU A 4 3.81 -11.16 -19.16
C LEU A 4 3.67 -11.02 -20.69
N ARG A 5 4.72 -10.51 -21.34
CA ARG A 5 4.76 -10.26 -22.79
C ARG A 5 5.50 -11.36 -23.55
N GLU A 6 6.45 -12.03 -22.90
CA GLU A 6 7.31 -13.05 -23.52
C GLU A 6 7.33 -14.32 -22.66
N LEU A 7 7.27 -15.47 -23.31
CA LEU A 7 7.38 -16.78 -22.70
C LEU A 7 8.42 -17.63 -23.44
N PRO A 8 9.20 -18.46 -22.74
CA PRO A 8 9.15 -18.75 -21.30
C PRO A 8 9.80 -17.66 -20.45
N THR A 9 9.22 -17.39 -19.27
CA THR A 9 9.82 -16.49 -18.27
C THR A 9 9.80 -17.12 -16.89
N VAL A 10 10.79 -16.81 -16.05
CA VAL A 10 10.80 -17.18 -14.64
C VAL A 10 9.91 -16.18 -13.89
N PRO A 11 8.89 -16.63 -13.15
CA PRO A 11 8.01 -15.74 -12.40
C PRO A 11 8.67 -15.23 -11.10
N GLY A 12 7.94 -14.37 -10.36
CA GLY A 12 8.35 -13.80 -9.08
C GLY A 12 8.78 -12.34 -9.22
N ILE A 13 7.99 -11.44 -8.62
CA ILE A 13 8.23 -9.98 -8.66
C ILE A 13 9.08 -9.50 -7.48
N ASP A 14 9.41 -10.39 -6.56
CA ASP A 14 10.25 -10.19 -5.40
C ASP A 14 11.38 -11.21 -5.36
N ALA A 15 12.54 -10.81 -4.86
CA ALA A 15 13.61 -11.73 -4.51
C ALA A 15 14.42 -11.20 -3.33
N VAL A 16 14.83 -12.11 -2.45
CA VAL A 16 15.81 -11.87 -1.40
C VAL A 16 16.96 -12.84 -1.61
N GLY A 17 18.17 -12.35 -1.54
CA GLY A 17 19.35 -13.20 -1.78
C GLY A 17 20.63 -12.57 -1.29
N THR A 18 21.71 -13.34 -1.37
CA THR A 18 23.04 -12.92 -0.93
C THR A 18 23.91 -12.65 -2.16
N ARG A 19 24.59 -11.52 -2.17
CA ARG A 19 25.62 -11.19 -3.15
C ARG A 19 26.89 -12.02 -2.91
N GLU A 20 27.80 -12.00 -3.87
CA GLU A 20 29.11 -12.69 -3.77
C GLU A 20 29.95 -12.22 -2.57
N ASP A 21 29.77 -10.96 -2.14
CA ASP A 21 30.45 -10.37 -0.98
C ASP A 21 29.76 -10.70 0.38
N GLY A 22 28.72 -11.55 0.37
CA GLY A 22 27.95 -11.93 1.57
C GLY A 22 26.87 -10.94 1.99
N THR A 23 26.68 -9.83 1.28
CA THR A 23 25.66 -8.83 1.61
C THR A 23 24.25 -9.36 1.29
N LEU A 24 23.36 -9.36 2.26
CA LEU A 24 21.94 -9.66 2.07
C LEU A 24 21.23 -8.48 1.38
N VAL A 25 20.52 -8.78 0.31
CA VAL A 25 19.84 -7.78 -0.53
C VAL A 25 18.45 -8.25 -0.92
N THR A 26 17.60 -7.28 -1.24
CA THR A 26 16.26 -7.52 -1.83
C THR A 26 16.11 -6.75 -3.12
N VAL A 27 15.24 -7.25 -4.00
CA VAL A 27 14.76 -6.55 -5.19
C VAL A 27 13.25 -6.73 -5.28
N ASN A 28 12.54 -5.63 -5.54
CA ASN A 28 11.10 -5.58 -5.68
C ASN A 28 10.74 -4.77 -6.93
N GLY A 29 9.82 -5.25 -7.77
CA GLY A 29 9.41 -4.56 -8.98
C GLY A 29 10.52 -4.51 -10.04
N ARG A 30 10.80 -3.32 -10.60
CA ARG A 30 11.82 -3.13 -11.67
C ARG A 30 11.62 -4.03 -12.89
N GLY A 31 10.41 -4.58 -13.06
CA GLY A 31 10.05 -5.45 -14.16
C GLY A 31 10.54 -6.89 -14.03
N ILE A 32 11.09 -7.32 -12.87
CA ILE A 32 11.40 -8.73 -12.62
C ILE A 32 10.10 -9.52 -12.54
N GLY A 33 10.10 -10.75 -13.09
CA GLY A 33 8.90 -11.58 -13.19
C GLY A 33 7.83 -11.08 -14.15
N GLU A 34 8.07 -9.95 -14.84
CA GLU A 34 7.16 -9.35 -15.83
C GLU A 34 7.82 -9.15 -17.19
N ARG A 35 8.84 -8.30 -17.26
CA ARG A 35 9.62 -7.95 -18.46
C ARG A 35 11.00 -8.58 -18.47
N ARG A 36 11.44 -9.10 -17.34
CA ARG A 36 12.69 -9.82 -17.11
C ARG A 36 12.39 -11.07 -16.30
N HIS A 37 13.31 -12.05 -16.28
CA HIS A 37 13.20 -13.20 -15.40
C HIS A 37 13.09 -12.75 -13.94
N GLY A 38 12.24 -13.42 -13.17
CA GLY A 38 11.89 -13.10 -11.80
C GLY A 38 12.61 -13.95 -10.76
N GLY A 39 12.15 -13.82 -9.50
CA GLY A 39 12.82 -14.32 -8.31
C GLY A 39 12.69 -15.82 -8.05
N TYR A 40 11.85 -16.58 -8.78
CA TYR A 40 11.71 -18.03 -8.57
C TYR A 40 12.87 -18.80 -9.22
N THR A 41 14.08 -18.50 -8.79
CA THR A 41 15.33 -19.11 -9.26
C THR A 41 16.36 -19.17 -8.13
N PRO A 42 17.23 -20.19 -8.08
CA PRO A 42 18.30 -20.23 -7.09
C PRO A 42 19.38 -19.17 -7.30
N GLN A 43 19.49 -18.62 -8.50
CA GLN A 43 20.45 -17.55 -8.83
C GLN A 43 19.83 -16.61 -9.86
N MET A 44 20.07 -15.29 -9.69
CA MET A 44 19.68 -14.31 -10.69
C MET A 44 20.75 -13.24 -10.88
N ARG A 45 20.79 -12.70 -12.09
CA ARG A 45 21.60 -11.51 -12.39
C ARG A 45 20.69 -10.29 -12.35
N ILE A 46 21.08 -9.30 -11.55
CA ILE A 46 20.32 -8.05 -11.36
C ILE A 46 21.29 -6.86 -11.36
N ASP A 47 20.84 -5.72 -11.90
CA ASP A 47 21.65 -4.50 -11.86
C ASP A 47 21.81 -4.02 -10.42
N ALA A 48 23.01 -3.55 -10.05
CA ALA A 48 23.29 -3.06 -8.70
C ALA A 48 22.38 -1.89 -8.26
N LYS A 49 21.93 -1.08 -9.21
CA LYS A 49 21.01 0.04 -8.97
C LYS A 49 19.57 -0.38 -8.63
N ASP A 50 19.20 -1.64 -8.93
CA ASP A 50 17.86 -2.18 -8.73
C ASP A 50 17.70 -2.93 -7.39
N ILE A 51 18.82 -3.17 -6.70
CA ILE A 51 18.83 -3.87 -5.41
C ILE A 51 18.86 -2.90 -4.24
N THR A 52 18.21 -3.28 -3.14
CA THR A 52 18.27 -2.57 -1.86
C THR A 52 18.94 -3.49 -0.83
N ARG A 53 19.87 -2.94 -0.02
CA ARG A 53 20.50 -3.68 1.06
C ARG A 53 19.47 -3.94 2.16
N VAL A 54 19.37 -5.19 2.60
CA VAL A 54 18.54 -5.54 3.76
C VAL A 54 19.25 -5.05 5.03
N PRO A 55 18.58 -4.28 5.91
CA PRO A 55 19.15 -3.88 7.19
C PRO A 55 19.53 -5.09 8.04
N SER A 56 20.64 -5.00 8.79
CA SER A 56 21.17 -6.11 9.60
C SER A 56 20.23 -6.62 10.69
N ARG A 57 19.20 -5.83 11.05
CA ARG A 57 18.16 -6.21 12.01
C ARG A 57 17.10 -7.17 11.43
N LEU A 58 17.09 -7.36 10.10
CA LEU A 58 16.14 -8.24 9.42
C LEU A 58 16.85 -9.47 8.88
N SER A 59 16.25 -10.62 9.08
CA SER A 59 16.61 -11.88 8.44
C SER A 59 16.15 -11.91 6.97
N ALA A 60 16.64 -12.88 6.21
CA ALA A 60 16.18 -13.12 4.84
C ALA A 60 14.68 -13.44 4.77
N ASP A 61 14.18 -14.23 5.72
CA ASP A 61 12.77 -14.62 5.79
C ASP A 61 11.87 -13.42 6.08
N GLU A 62 12.27 -12.54 7.02
CA GLU A 62 11.54 -11.31 7.32
C GLU A 62 11.55 -10.35 6.12
N ALA A 63 12.69 -10.18 5.45
CA ALA A 63 12.77 -9.36 4.24
C ALA A 63 11.88 -9.92 3.11
N ALA A 64 11.83 -11.26 2.96
CA ALA A 64 10.95 -11.90 1.99
C ALA A 64 9.46 -11.76 2.36
N ALA A 65 9.12 -11.81 3.65
CA ALA A 65 7.75 -11.60 4.14
C ALA A 65 7.26 -10.15 3.94
N ILE A 66 8.15 -9.17 4.07
CA ILE A 66 7.86 -7.77 3.76
C ILE A 66 7.54 -7.62 2.26
N GLY A 67 8.45 -8.03 1.39
CA GLY A 67 8.29 -8.04 -0.06
C GLY A 67 7.72 -6.75 -0.65
N THR A 68 7.16 -6.83 -1.85
CA THR A 68 6.48 -5.70 -2.52
C THR A 68 5.30 -5.17 -1.71
N ALA A 69 4.60 -6.03 -0.95
CA ALA A 69 3.45 -5.60 -0.18
C ALA A 69 3.84 -4.63 0.95
N GLY A 70 4.88 -4.97 1.72
CA GLY A 70 5.38 -4.10 2.79
C GLY A 70 6.01 -2.82 2.25
N TYR A 71 6.78 -2.93 1.18
CA TYR A 71 7.34 -1.78 0.48
C TYR A 71 6.24 -0.83 -0.03
N THR A 72 5.17 -1.35 -0.63
CA THR A 72 4.03 -0.53 -1.09
C THR A 72 3.31 0.14 0.07
N ALA A 73 3.16 -0.55 1.20
CA ALA A 73 2.58 0.02 2.42
C ALA A 73 3.44 1.17 2.95
N ALA A 74 4.77 1.01 2.99
CA ALA A 74 5.70 2.05 3.42
C ALA A 74 5.62 3.28 2.49
N LEU A 75 5.64 3.09 1.17
CA LEU A 75 5.44 4.17 0.20
C LEU A 75 4.11 4.90 0.39
N SER A 76 3.04 4.15 0.71
CA SER A 76 1.71 4.74 0.93
C SER A 76 1.70 5.62 2.17
N VAL A 77 2.28 5.16 3.28
CA VAL A 77 2.39 5.95 4.51
C VAL A 77 3.29 7.17 4.30
N ALA A 78 4.46 7.00 3.69
CA ALA A 78 5.35 8.12 3.34
C ALA A 78 4.66 9.13 2.40
N GLY A 79 3.78 8.66 1.51
CA GLY A 79 2.96 9.52 0.65
C GLY A 79 1.98 10.41 1.44
N LEU A 80 1.38 9.89 2.50
CA LEU A 80 0.54 10.69 3.41
C LEU A 80 1.38 11.72 4.16
N GLU A 81 2.53 11.32 4.70
CA GLU A 81 3.43 12.20 5.46
C GLU A 81 4.04 13.31 4.59
N ARG A 82 4.45 13.01 3.34
CA ARG A 82 4.90 14.02 2.37
C ARG A 82 3.82 15.03 2.01
N ALA A 83 2.56 14.65 2.05
CA ALA A 83 1.42 15.56 1.92
C ALA A 83 1.08 16.28 3.24
N ALA A 84 1.99 16.25 4.23
CA ALA A 84 1.90 16.90 5.53
C ALA A 84 0.78 16.36 6.45
N LEU A 85 0.28 15.14 6.22
CA LEU A 85 -0.64 14.49 7.16
C LEU A 85 0.12 14.09 8.43
N SER A 86 -0.47 14.37 9.58
CA SER A 86 0.10 14.04 10.89
C SER A 86 -0.91 13.30 11.79
N PRO A 87 -0.47 12.59 12.85
CA PRO A 87 -1.36 11.83 13.73
C PRO A 87 -2.44 12.65 14.42
N ILE A 88 -2.23 13.95 14.63
CA ILE A 88 -3.22 14.83 15.28
C ILE A 88 -4.37 15.25 14.36
N ASP A 89 -4.25 15.02 13.06
CA ASP A 89 -5.26 15.44 12.08
C ASP A 89 -6.51 14.57 12.12
N GLY A 90 -6.41 13.34 12.66
CA GLY A 90 -7.50 12.42 12.87
C GLY A 90 -7.29 11.05 12.21
N PRO A 91 -8.34 10.23 12.11
CA PRO A 91 -8.20 8.84 11.71
C PRO A 91 -7.80 8.67 10.24
N VAL A 92 -6.98 7.64 10.01
CA VAL A 92 -6.57 7.15 8.68
C VAL A 92 -7.29 5.84 8.39
N LEU A 93 -8.05 5.81 7.30
CA LEU A 93 -8.71 4.59 6.82
C LEU A 93 -7.73 3.75 5.99
N VAL A 94 -7.63 2.46 6.28
CA VAL A 94 -6.93 1.49 5.45
C VAL A 94 -7.95 0.57 4.80
N THR A 95 -8.12 0.65 3.49
CA THR A 95 -9.01 -0.25 2.76
C THR A 95 -8.31 -1.57 2.43
N GLY A 96 -9.06 -2.67 2.35
CA GLY A 96 -8.47 -3.99 2.14
C GLY A 96 -7.49 -4.40 3.25
N ALA A 97 -7.77 -4.00 4.48
CA ALA A 97 -6.88 -4.10 5.64
C ALA A 97 -6.39 -5.53 5.96
N THR A 98 -7.08 -6.57 5.51
CA THR A 98 -6.66 -7.97 5.68
C THR A 98 -5.76 -8.48 4.53
N GLY A 99 -5.45 -7.65 3.55
CA GLY A 99 -4.50 -7.96 2.47
C GLY A 99 -3.05 -7.71 2.86
N GLY A 100 -2.10 -8.13 2.01
CA GLY A 100 -0.66 -7.94 2.26
C GLY A 100 -0.28 -6.49 2.52
N VAL A 101 -0.65 -5.57 1.62
CA VAL A 101 -0.38 -4.13 1.78
C VAL A 101 -1.15 -3.56 2.97
N GLY A 102 -2.46 -3.84 3.05
CA GLY A 102 -3.33 -3.25 4.07
C GLY A 102 -2.91 -3.61 5.50
N SER A 103 -2.57 -4.87 5.77
CA SER A 103 -2.18 -5.31 7.12
C SER A 103 -0.87 -4.68 7.59
N ILE A 104 0.09 -4.50 6.68
CA ILE A 104 1.35 -3.81 7.00
C ILE A 104 1.12 -2.30 7.14
N ALA A 105 0.26 -1.70 6.31
CA ALA A 105 -0.10 -0.28 6.45
C ALA A 105 -0.76 0.02 7.80
N VAL A 106 -1.65 -0.87 8.30
CA VAL A 106 -2.23 -0.74 9.66
C VAL A 106 -1.12 -0.68 10.72
N GLN A 107 -0.16 -1.63 10.68
CA GLN A 107 0.94 -1.68 11.64
C GLN A 107 1.84 -0.43 11.55
N LEU A 108 2.21 -0.03 10.34
CA LEU A 108 3.09 1.13 10.13
C LEU A 108 2.45 2.43 10.63
N LEU A 109 1.17 2.65 10.34
CA LEU A 109 0.43 3.82 10.81
C LEU A 109 0.28 3.81 12.33
N ALA A 110 -0.12 2.67 12.92
CA ALA A 110 -0.25 2.54 14.37
C ALA A 110 1.09 2.79 15.09
N ALA A 111 2.19 2.23 14.58
CA ALA A 111 3.53 2.46 15.13
C ALA A 111 3.99 3.93 15.04
N ARG A 112 3.42 4.71 14.12
CA ARG A 112 3.66 6.16 13.97
C ARG A 112 2.67 7.03 14.77
N GLY A 113 1.79 6.41 15.54
CA GLY A 113 0.83 7.10 16.41
C GLY A 113 -0.44 7.59 15.73
N TYR A 114 -0.72 7.15 14.50
CA TYR A 114 -2.00 7.44 13.84
C TYR A 114 -3.15 6.63 14.47
N GLU A 115 -4.32 7.22 14.55
CA GLU A 115 -5.57 6.49 14.76
C GLU A 115 -5.95 5.76 13.47
N VAL A 116 -5.94 4.43 13.48
CA VAL A 116 -6.14 3.62 12.27
C VAL A 116 -7.52 2.98 12.27
N TRP A 117 -8.28 3.21 11.20
CA TRP A 117 -9.54 2.52 10.92
C TRP A 117 -9.34 1.49 9.82
N ALA A 118 -9.53 0.22 10.12
CA ALA A 118 -9.29 -0.89 9.22
C ALA A 118 -10.58 -1.32 8.52
N LEU A 119 -10.67 -1.20 7.19
CA LEU A 119 -11.83 -1.58 6.39
C LEU A 119 -11.64 -2.96 5.78
N THR A 120 -12.54 -3.90 6.08
CA THR A 120 -12.51 -5.27 5.56
C THR A 120 -13.90 -5.85 5.37
N GLY A 121 -14.08 -6.73 4.39
CA GLY A 121 -15.31 -7.53 4.25
C GLY A 121 -15.31 -8.83 5.09
N ARG A 122 -14.37 -8.98 6.04
CA ARG A 122 -14.19 -10.18 6.86
C ARG A 122 -14.05 -9.82 8.34
N VAL A 123 -14.93 -8.92 8.82
CA VAL A 123 -14.88 -8.37 10.19
C VAL A 123 -14.94 -9.50 11.23
N ASP A 124 -15.90 -10.42 11.11
CA ASP A 124 -16.09 -11.51 12.07
C ASP A 124 -14.85 -12.41 12.18
N LYS A 125 -14.16 -12.63 11.06
CA LYS A 125 -13.01 -13.54 11.00
C LYS A 125 -11.69 -12.87 11.42
N HIS A 126 -11.51 -11.61 11.10
CA HIS A 126 -10.20 -10.94 11.21
C HIS A 126 -10.23 -9.65 12.05
N GLY A 127 -11.39 -9.27 12.61
CA GLY A 127 -11.49 -8.02 13.36
C GLY A 127 -10.58 -7.98 14.59
N ALA A 128 -10.53 -9.06 15.36
CA ALA A 128 -9.63 -9.16 16.52
C ALA A 128 -8.16 -9.04 16.12
N TRP A 129 -7.74 -9.77 15.10
CA TRP A 129 -6.38 -9.70 14.57
C TRP A 129 -6.00 -8.29 14.06
N LEU A 130 -6.91 -7.59 13.37
CA LEU A 130 -6.65 -6.21 12.94
C LEU A 130 -6.46 -5.25 14.11
N LYS A 131 -7.19 -5.47 15.21
CA LYS A 131 -6.97 -4.72 16.45
C LYS A 131 -5.63 -5.04 17.11
N GLU A 132 -5.19 -6.29 17.09
CA GLU A 132 -3.85 -6.69 17.55
C GLU A 132 -2.75 -6.03 16.70
N LEU A 133 -2.98 -5.81 15.40
CA LEU A 133 -2.08 -5.07 14.52
C LEU A 133 -2.06 -3.55 14.79
N GLY A 134 -2.95 -3.04 15.62
CA GLY A 134 -3.02 -1.63 16.01
C GLY A 134 -4.19 -0.83 15.43
N ALA A 135 -5.19 -1.48 14.81
CA ALA A 135 -6.39 -0.76 14.39
C ALA A 135 -7.22 -0.31 15.60
N ALA A 136 -7.54 0.98 15.68
CA ALA A 136 -8.45 1.54 16.68
C ALA A 136 -9.89 1.11 16.41
N GLU A 137 -10.29 1.11 15.13
CA GLU A 137 -11.60 0.64 14.69
C GLU A 137 -11.50 -0.34 13.52
N VAL A 138 -12.48 -1.26 13.42
CA VAL A 138 -12.63 -2.18 12.29
C VAL A 138 -14.02 -1.97 11.71
N LEU A 139 -14.07 -1.60 10.44
CA LEU A 139 -15.29 -1.26 9.70
C LEU A 139 -15.61 -2.35 8.67
N ASP A 140 -16.90 -2.58 8.44
CA ASP A 140 -17.33 -3.46 7.36
C ASP A 140 -17.22 -2.74 6.00
N ARG A 141 -16.60 -3.41 5.02
CA ARG A 141 -16.53 -2.92 3.64
C ARG A 141 -17.90 -2.61 3.04
N ALA A 142 -18.96 -3.26 3.49
CA ALA A 142 -20.33 -3.00 3.03
C ALA A 142 -20.70 -1.51 3.14
N GLU A 143 -20.19 -0.79 4.14
CA GLU A 143 -20.42 0.65 4.30
C GLU A 143 -19.89 1.51 3.14
N PHE A 144 -18.95 0.97 2.35
CA PHE A 144 -18.26 1.68 1.26
C PHE A 144 -18.50 1.05 -0.12
N SER A 145 -19.29 -0.02 -0.21
CA SER A 145 -19.39 -0.82 -1.44
C SER A 145 -20.42 -0.30 -2.44
N GLU A 146 -21.43 0.42 -1.98
CA GLU A 146 -22.47 1.01 -2.83
C GLU A 146 -22.18 2.48 -3.14
N PRO A 147 -22.56 3.00 -4.32
CA PRO A 147 -22.38 4.41 -4.65
C PRO A 147 -23.01 5.34 -3.61
N GLY A 148 -22.21 6.18 -2.99
CA GLY A 148 -22.62 7.13 -1.97
C GLY A 148 -22.90 8.52 -2.52
N LYS A 149 -23.24 9.46 -1.62
CA LYS A 149 -23.39 10.87 -1.97
C LYS A 149 -22.05 11.46 -2.43
N PRO A 150 -22.04 12.42 -3.36
CA PRO A 150 -20.84 13.06 -3.87
C PRO A 150 -19.99 13.77 -2.80
N LEU A 151 -20.59 14.10 -1.66
CA LEU A 151 -19.94 14.64 -0.48
C LEU A 151 -20.64 14.10 0.77
N GLN A 152 -19.88 13.44 1.64
CA GLN A 152 -20.39 12.82 2.86
C GLN A 152 -19.86 13.56 4.11
N LYS A 153 -20.27 13.11 5.32
CA LYS A 153 -19.73 13.64 6.58
C LYS A 153 -18.22 13.45 6.60
N ALA A 154 -17.47 14.53 6.79
CA ALA A 154 -16.02 14.50 6.95
C ALA A 154 -15.65 13.86 8.29
N ARG A 155 -14.99 12.69 8.23
CA ARG A 155 -14.56 11.93 9.41
C ARG A 155 -13.14 11.39 9.32
N LEU A 156 -12.54 11.38 8.11
CA LEU A 156 -11.23 10.83 7.85
C LEU A 156 -10.22 11.95 7.59
N ALA A 157 -9.02 11.83 8.14
CA ALA A 157 -7.89 12.69 7.80
C ALA A 157 -7.08 12.14 6.63
N GLY A 158 -6.92 10.82 6.58
CA GLY A 158 -6.18 10.14 5.51
C GLY A 158 -6.81 8.82 5.08
N VAL A 159 -6.33 8.31 3.94
CA VAL A 159 -6.71 6.99 3.40
C VAL A 159 -5.49 6.30 2.80
N VAL A 160 -5.27 5.04 3.14
CA VAL A 160 -4.43 4.13 2.34
C VAL A 160 -5.35 3.17 1.61
N ASP A 161 -5.44 3.32 0.29
CA ASP A 161 -6.36 2.52 -0.51
C ASP A 161 -5.65 1.43 -1.32
N THR A 162 -6.12 0.19 -1.11
CA THR A 162 -5.68 -1.00 -1.84
C THR A 162 -6.79 -1.62 -2.71
N VAL A 163 -7.98 -1.01 -2.72
CA VAL A 163 -9.20 -1.61 -3.29
C VAL A 163 -9.64 -0.93 -4.58
N GLY A 164 -9.56 0.39 -4.65
CA GLY A 164 -10.00 1.16 -5.82
C GLY A 164 -11.52 1.29 -5.96
N SER A 165 -11.96 1.69 -7.14
CA SER A 165 -13.34 1.79 -7.58
C SER A 165 -14.27 2.51 -6.58
N THR A 166 -15.48 2.02 -6.36
CA THR A 166 -16.49 2.62 -5.47
C THR A 166 -16.01 2.79 -4.03
N VAL A 167 -15.20 1.88 -3.52
CA VAL A 167 -14.65 1.98 -2.15
C VAL A 167 -13.76 3.21 -2.00
N LEU A 168 -12.83 3.42 -2.93
CA LEU A 168 -11.99 4.62 -2.96
C LEU A 168 -12.83 5.89 -3.15
N ALA A 169 -13.78 5.87 -4.08
CA ALA A 169 -14.67 7.00 -4.32
C ALA A 169 -15.41 7.41 -3.05
N ASN A 170 -15.99 6.46 -2.31
CA ASN A 170 -16.66 6.73 -1.03
C ASN A 170 -15.71 7.23 0.05
N ALA A 171 -14.47 6.70 0.12
CA ALA A 171 -13.48 7.16 1.08
C ALA A 171 -13.08 8.62 0.83
N LEU A 172 -12.87 9.02 -0.43
CA LEU A 172 -12.59 10.41 -0.82
C LEU A 172 -13.67 11.39 -0.36
N THR A 173 -14.95 11.00 -0.44
CA THR A 173 -16.07 11.86 -0.02
C THR A 173 -16.14 12.10 1.48
N GLN A 174 -15.44 11.30 2.29
CA GLN A 174 -15.43 11.35 3.75
C GLN A 174 -14.16 12.01 4.32
N LEU A 175 -13.23 12.41 3.45
CA LEU A 175 -12.05 13.15 3.87
C LEU A 175 -12.41 14.55 4.36
N ARG A 176 -11.67 15.00 5.39
CA ARG A 176 -11.72 16.37 5.95
C ARG A 176 -11.06 17.34 4.98
N TRP A 177 -11.10 18.62 5.33
CA TRP A 177 -10.34 19.66 4.65
C TRP A 177 -8.83 19.29 4.63
N GLY A 178 -8.23 19.35 3.45
CA GLY A 178 -6.81 19.01 3.23
C GLY A 178 -6.49 17.54 3.38
N GLY A 179 -7.49 16.67 3.55
CA GLY A 179 -7.28 15.23 3.70
C GLY A 179 -6.63 14.59 2.48
N VAL A 180 -5.89 13.50 2.70
CA VAL A 180 -5.06 12.86 1.67
C VAL A 180 -5.41 11.39 1.53
N ALA A 181 -5.57 10.91 0.31
CA ALA A 181 -5.66 9.49 -0.01
C ALA A 181 -4.45 9.05 -0.82
N THR A 182 -3.80 7.95 -0.44
CA THR A 182 -2.85 7.23 -1.28
C THR A 182 -3.52 6.01 -1.89
N ALA A 183 -3.37 5.81 -3.20
CA ALA A 183 -3.99 4.71 -3.94
C ALA A 183 -2.90 3.83 -4.57
N CYS A 184 -2.88 2.54 -4.21
CA CYS A 184 -1.89 1.58 -4.69
C CYS A 184 -2.50 0.29 -5.24
N GLY A 185 -3.83 0.10 -5.13
CA GLY A 185 -4.48 -1.13 -5.53
C GLY A 185 -5.78 -0.92 -6.30
N MET A 186 -6.25 -2.00 -6.94
CA MET A 186 -7.45 -2.04 -7.77
C MET A 186 -8.20 -3.37 -7.61
N ALA A 187 -8.28 -3.87 -6.36
CA ALA A 187 -8.89 -5.18 -6.09
C ALA A 187 -10.38 -5.25 -6.42
N ALA A 188 -11.10 -4.13 -6.36
CA ALA A 188 -12.51 -4.03 -6.77
C ALA A 188 -12.70 -3.52 -8.21
N GLY A 189 -11.70 -2.87 -8.79
CA GLY A 189 -11.73 -2.31 -10.14
C GLY A 189 -10.70 -1.23 -10.34
N ASN A 190 -10.45 -0.87 -11.60
CA ASN A 190 -9.49 0.16 -12.01
C ASN A 190 -10.15 1.50 -12.37
N ASP A 191 -11.46 1.58 -12.26
CA ASP A 191 -12.24 2.78 -12.43
C ASP A 191 -12.22 3.64 -11.16
N LEU A 192 -12.57 4.91 -11.29
CA LEU A 192 -12.76 5.83 -10.17
C LEU A 192 -14.07 6.61 -10.36
N PRO A 193 -15.21 6.08 -9.91
CA PRO A 193 -16.51 6.72 -10.05
C PRO A 193 -16.70 7.83 -9.00
N ALA A 194 -15.83 8.85 -9.00
CA ALA A 194 -15.79 9.92 -8.03
C ALA A 194 -16.30 11.25 -8.61
N SER A 195 -16.77 12.12 -7.71
CA SER A 195 -17.07 13.52 -8.01
C SER A 195 -15.83 14.40 -7.76
N VAL A 196 -15.75 15.54 -8.44
CA VAL A 196 -14.73 16.58 -8.16
C VAL A 196 -15.01 17.37 -6.88
N LEU A 197 -16.19 17.22 -6.26
CA LEU A 197 -16.61 18.01 -5.09
C LEU A 197 -15.66 17.89 -3.89
N PRO A 198 -15.16 16.71 -3.48
CA PRO A 198 -14.19 16.61 -2.39
C PRO A 198 -12.93 17.44 -2.66
N PHE A 199 -12.46 17.43 -3.90
CA PHE A 199 -11.24 18.16 -4.31
C PHE A 199 -11.48 19.68 -4.28
N ILE A 200 -12.58 20.18 -4.85
CA ILE A 200 -12.88 21.62 -4.93
C ILE A 200 -13.27 22.19 -3.55
N LEU A 201 -14.12 21.49 -2.79
CA LEU A 201 -14.72 22.02 -1.58
C LEU A 201 -13.90 21.75 -0.32
N ARG A 202 -13.02 20.74 -0.33
CA ARG A 202 -12.21 20.35 0.82
C ARG A 202 -10.71 20.25 0.55
N GLY A 203 -10.26 20.58 -0.66
CA GLY A 203 -8.85 20.50 -0.99
C GLY A 203 -8.26 19.10 -0.84
N VAL A 204 -9.08 18.06 -1.00
CA VAL A 204 -8.64 16.66 -0.88
C VAL A 204 -7.57 16.36 -1.91
N GLN A 205 -6.58 15.55 -1.54
CA GLN A 205 -5.54 15.10 -2.44
C GLN A 205 -5.66 13.59 -2.68
N LEU A 206 -5.40 13.16 -3.92
CA LEU A 206 -5.28 11.76 -4.29
C LEU A 206 -3.90 11.53 -4.89
N VAL A 207 -3.10 10.69 -4.23
CA VAL A 207 -1.70 10.41 -4.57
C VAL A 207 -1.57 8.96 -5.04
N GLY A 208 -1.14 8.76 -6.28
CA GLY A 208 -0.85 7.43 -6.83
C GLY A 208 0.47 6.88 -6.26
N ILE A 209 0.47 5.58 -5.92
CA ILE A 209 1.64 4.87 -5.39
C ILE A 209 2.05 3.79 -6.39
N ASN A 210 3.21 3.98 -7.03
CA ASN A 210 3.81 2.99 -7.92
C ASN A 210 5.07 2.38 -7.28
N SER A 211 4.95 1.18 -6.75
CA SER A 211 6.06 0.44 -6.15
C SER A 211 6.96 -0.25 -7.18
N VAL A 212 6.54 -0.36 -8.45
CA VAL A 212 7.34 -1.01 -9.51
C VAL A 212 8.47 -0.10 -9.97
N ASP A 213 8.15 1.15 -10.29
CA ASP A 213 9.08 2.09 -10.94
C ASP A 213 9.35 3.33 -10.06
N ALA A 214 9.16 3.26 -8.74
CA ALA A 214 9.50 4.35 -7.84
C ALA A 214 10.98 4.77 -8.00
N PRO A 215 11.30 6.08 -8.03
CA PRO A 215 12.67 6.59 -8.01
C PRO A 215 13.47 6.04 -6.81
N ASN A 216 14.80 5.96 -6.94
CA ASN A 216 15.64 5.32 -5.92
C ASN A 216 15.62 6.08 -4.59
N ASP A 217 15.62 7.41 -4.62
CA ASP A 217 15.53 8.26 -3.43
C ASP A 217 14.24 7.97 -2.63
N ILE A 218 13.10 7.87 -3.32
CA ILE A 218 11.81 7.52 -2.70
C ILE A 218 11.80 6.05 -2.22
N ARG A 219 12.47 5.16 -2.93
CA ARG A 219 12.60 3.76 -2.56
C ARG A 219 13.45 3.57 -1.30
N ASP A 220 14.55 4.31 -1.19
CA ASP A 220 15.48 4.23 -0.08
C ASP A 220 14.90 4.86 1.21
N GLU A 221 13.95 5.79 1.08
CA GLU A 221 13.20 6.36 2.21
C GLU A 221 12.20 5.35 2.81
N ALA A 222 11.59 4.50 1.98
CA ALA A 222 10.55 3.56 2.37
C ALA A 222 11.12 2.26 2.95
#